data_9c5561c868d57235b1ab73dafe89ef4b
#
_entry.id   9c5561c868d57235b1ab73dafe89ef4b
#
_cell.length_a   1.000
_cell.length_b   1.000
_cell.length_c   1.000
_cell.angle_alpha   90.00
_cell.angle_beta   90.00
_cell.angle_gamma   90.00
#
_symmetry.space_group_name_H-M   'P 1'
#
loop_
_entity.id
_entity.type
_entity.pdbx_description
1 polymer ?
#
loop_
_entity_poly.entity_id
_entity_poly.type
_entity_poly.pdbx_seq_one_letter_code
_entity_poly.pdbx_strand_id
1 'polypeptide(L)'
;NGVRGYSPGEVSLAGTNFGVNPKEVHGEIINVDWQPGGCILHNKKNLILDNYYPYEGKAYSEDLIHSHLLRKSGLSLFVVSRARCMTKLNPRLSLRGELYRDFKARLYFVKMANLSIVRMYLHYIIYTMKSIIKKNI
;
A
#
# COMPACT_ATOMS: atom_id res chain seq x y z
N ASN A 1 13.68 -10.78 -1.50
CA ASN A 1 14.36 -10.30 -0.29
C ASN A 1 13.43 -9.40 0.50
N GLY A 2 12.45 -10.03 1.19
CA GLY A 2 11.54 -9.33 2.09
C GLY A 2 12.30 -8.67 3.23
N VAL A 3 11.80 -7.55 3.70
CA VAL A 3 12.20 -7.00 5.00
C VAL A 3 11.90 -8.07 6.05
N ARG A 4 12.84 -8.37 6.95
CA ARG A 4 12.74 -9.45 7.93
C ARG A 4 11.37 -9.47 8.61
N GLY A 5 10.64 -10.58 8.45
CA GLY A 5 9.38 -10.86 9.13
C GLY A 5 8.08 -10.56 8.36
N TYR A 6 8.15 -10.12 7.08
CA TYR A 6 6.95 -9.93 6.24
C TYR A 6 7.11 -10.56 4.87
N SER A 7 6.08 -11.24 4.42
CA SER A 7 6.02 -11.87 3.11
C SER A 7 5.53 -10.88 2.03
N PRO A 8 5.82 -11.14 0.74
CA PRO A 8 5.23 -10.39 -0.35
C PRO A 8 3.70 -10.40 -0.28
N GLY A 9 3.09 -9.24 -0.47
CA GLY A 9 1.64 -9.07 -0.37
C GLY A 9 1.09 -8.73 1.02
N GLU A 10 1.92 -8.78 2.06
CA GLU A 10 1.51 -8.44 3.43
C GLU A 10 1.55 -6.93 3.71
N VAL A 11 0.81 -6.56 4.75
CA VAL A 11 0.86 -5.22 5.36
C VAL A 11 1.44 -5.34 6.76
N SER A 12 2.50 -4.57 7.04
CA SER A 12 3.15 -4.60 8.35
C SER A 12 2.31 -3.94 9.44
N LEU A 13 2.66 -4.19 10.69
CA LEU A 13 2.07 -3.49 11.84
C LEU A 13 2.31 -1.96 11.83
N ALA A 14 3.28 -1.49 11.06
CA ALA A 14 3.50 -0.05 10.82
C ALA A 14 2.63 0.50 9.67
N GLY A 15 1.77 -0.30 9.06
CA GLY A 15 1.00 0.05 7.89
C GLY A 15 1.81 0.12 6.59
N THR A 16 3.04 -0.41 6.58
CA THR A 16 3.86 -0.49 5.37
C THR A 16 3.44 -1.70 4.55
N ASN A 17 3.29 -1.51 3.26
CA ASN A 17 2.88 -2.55 2.31
C ASN A 17 4.09 -3.15 1.58
N PHE A 18 4.08 -4.46 1.39
CA PHE A 18 5.09 -5.21 0.66
C PHE A 18 4.50 -5.72 -0.65
N GLY A 19 5.07 -5.29 -1.78
CA GLY A 19 4.62 -5.72 -3.10
C GLY A 19 5.01 -7.17 -3.38
N VAL A 20 4.23 -7.82 -4.24
CA VAL A 20 4.57 -9.11 -4.83
C VAL A 20 5.41 -8.85 -6.07
N ASN A 21 6.64 -9.40 -6.12
CA ASN A 21 7.44 -9.35 -7.33
C ASN A 21 6.98 -10.44 -8.31
N PRO A 22 6.37 -10.10 -9.45
CA PRO A 22 5.85 -11.09 -10.38
C PRO A 22 6.94 -11.98 -11.04
N LYS A 23 8.22 -11.60 -10.91
CA LYS A 23 9.35 -12.41 -11.38
C LYS A 23 9.73 -13.53 -10.41
N GLU A 24 9.40 -13.38 -9.14
CA GLU A 24 9.73 -14.35 -8.08
C GLU A 24 8.60 -15.36 -7.86
N VAL A 25 7.43 -15.09 -8.45
CA VAL A 25 6.25 -15.94 -8.30
C VAL A 25 5.82 -16.46 -9.65
N HIS A 26 6.04 -17.73 -9.90
CA HIS A 26 5.72 -18.39 -11.15
C HIS A 26 4.37 -19.11 -11.07
N GLY A 27 3.39 -18.56 -11.77
CA GLY A 27 2.14 -19.25 -12.10
C GLY A 27 1.14 -19.49 -10.96
N GLU A 28 1.39 -18.94 -9.79
CA GLU A 28 0.55 -19.12 -8.61
C GLU A 28 -0.41 -17.95 -8.38
N ILE A 29 -1.54 -18.28 -7.75
CA ILE A 29 -2.47 -17.30 -7.19
C ILE A 29 -2.07 -17.11 -5.73
N ILE A 30 -1.70 -15.88 -5.36
CA ILE A 30 -1.23 -15.56 -4.01
C ILE A 30 -2.28 -14.75 -3.29
N ASN A 31 -2.65 -15.20 -2.10
CA ASN A 31 -3.47 -14.41 -1.19
C ASN A 31 -2.64 -13.26 -0.63
N VAL A 32 -3.20 -12.04 -0.62
CA VAL A 32 -2.50 -10.82 -0.21
C VAL A 32 -3.37 -9.97 0.69
N ASP A 33 -2.72 -9.12 1.50
CA ASP A 33 -3.41 -8.15 2.34
C ASP A 33 -3.87 -6.91 1.58
N TRP A 34 -3.20 -6.59 0.47
CA TRP A 34 -3.47 -5.40 -0.32
C TRP A 34 -3.16 -5.61 -1.80
N GLN A 35 -3.79 -4.80 -2.63
CA GLN A 35 -3.57 -4.77 -4.08
C GLN A 35 -3.29 -3.34 -4.54
N PRO A 36 -2.30 -3.12 -5.44
CA PRO A 36 -2.07 -1.81 -6.03
C PRO A 36 -3.23 -1.42 -6.96
N GLY A 37 -3.71 -0.18 -6.86
CA GLY A 37 -4.87 0.31 -7.60
C GLY A 37 -4.72 0.39 -9.13
N GLY A 38 -3.51 0.18 -9.64
CA GLY A 38 -3.23 0.33 -11.08
C GLY A 38 -3.89 -0.71 -12.00
N CYS A 39 -4.19 -1.91 -11.50
CA CYS A 39 -4.88 -2.95 -12.28
C CYS A 39 -5.54 -3.96 -11.34
N ILE A 40 -6.82 -3.77 -11.05
CA ILE A 40 -7.61 -4.65 -10.20
C ILE A 40 -8.86 -5.11 -10.97
N LEU A 41 -9.14 -6.41 -10.92
CA LEU A 41 -10.39 -6.99 -11.39
C LEU A 41 -11.33 -7.20 -10.21
N HIS A 42 -12.48 -6.56 -10.25
CA HIS A 42 -13.53 -6.69 -9.24
C HIS A 42 -14.73 -7.48 -9.75
N ASN A 43 -15.30 -8.30 -8.88
CA ASN A 43 -16.69 -8.72 -9.10
C ASN A 43 -17.60 -7.49 -8.88
N LYS A 44 -18.50 -7.22 -9.82
CA LYS A 44 -19.43 -6.08 -9.77
C LYS A 44 -20.20 -6.00 -8.44
N LYS A 45 -20.53 -7.13 -7.85
CA LYS A 45 -21.27 -7.20 -6.56
C LYS A 45 -20.45 -6.73 -5.35
N ASN A 46 -19.12 -6.67 -5.50
CA ASN A 46 -18.19 -6.37 -4.43
C ASN A 46 -17.58 -4.95 -4.56
N LEU A 47 -18.10 -4.14 -5.48
CA LEU A 47 -17.65 -2.75 -5.63
C LEU A 47 -18.06 -1.92 -4.42
N ILE A 48 -17.12 -1.15 -3.89
CA ILE A 48 -17.38 -0.10 -2.90
C ILE A 48 -17.76 1.15 -3.68
N LEU A 49 -19.03 1.55 -3.61
CA LEU A 49 -19.55 2.70 -4.35
C LEU A 49 -19.47 4.01 -3.56
N ASP A 50 -19.36 3.93 -2.25
CA ASP A 50 -19.26 5.09 -1.38
C ASP A 50 -17.85 5.70 -1.43
N ASN A 51 -17.77 7.03 -1.28
CA ASN A 51 -16.49 7.71 -1.14
C ASN A 51 -15.92 7.47 0.27
N TYR A 52 -15.01 6.52 0.37
CA TYR A 52 -14.36 6.13 1.63
C TYR A 52 -13.04 6.88 1.90
N TYR A 53 -12.53 7.63 0.91
CA TYR A 53 -11.26 8.33 1.05
C TYR A 53 -11.48 9.73 1.65
N PRO A 54 -10.89 10.03 2.84
CA PRO A 54 -11.27 11.22 3.61
C PRO A 54 -10.53 12.50 3.19
N TYR A 55 -9.69 12.44 2.14
CA TYR A 55 -8.84 13.57 1.75
C TYR A 55 -9.06 13.95 0.28
N GLU A 56 -8.86 15.23 -0.02
CA GLU A 56 -8.91 15.76 -1.38
C GLU A 56 -7.55 15.63 -2.08
N GLY A 57 -7.57 15.62 -3.42
CA GLY A 57 -6.41 15.58 -4.30
C GLY A 57 -5.86 14.17 -4.51
N LYS A 58 -4.51 14.03 -4.59
CA LYS A 58 -3.87 12.74 -4.83
C LYS A 58 -4.12 11.79 -3.67
N ALA A 59 -4.69 10.63 -3.98
CA ALA A 59 -5.04 9.60 -3.01
C ALA A 59 -3.82 8.76 -2.63
N TYR A 60 -3.17 9.11 -1.51
CA TYR A 60 -2.09 8.32 -0.91
C TYR A 60 -2.65 7.20 -0.06
N SER A 61 -2.01 6.02 -0.08
CA SER A 61 -2.47 4.84 0.67
C SER A 61 -3.92 4.43 0.40
N GLU A 62 -4.53 4.92 -0.67
CA GLU A 62 -5.90 4.59 -1.08
C GLU A 62 -6.03 3.09 -1.33
N ASP A 63 -5.07 2.48 -1.98
CA ASP A 63 -5.00 1.04 -2.26
C ASP A 63 -5.08 0.22 -0.96
N LEU A 64 -4.40 0.67 0.10
CA LEU A 64 -4.41 0.00 1.42
C LEU A 64 -5.78 0.12 2.08
N ILE A 65 -6.38 1.32 2.02
CA ILE A 65 -7.70 1.59 2.59
C ILE A 65 -8.75 0.74 1.87
N HIS A 66 -8.74 0.76 0.53
CA HIS A 66 -9.64 -0.02 -0.30
C HIS A 66 -9.53 -1.52 -0.02
N SER A 67 -8.31 -2.04 -0.05
CA SER A 67 -8.03 -3.45 0.23
C SER A 67 -8.49 -3.87 1.62
N HIS A 68 -8.25 -3.02 2.63
CA HIS A 68 -8.71 -3.27 3.99
C HIS A 68 -10.24 -3.34 4.09
N LEU A 69 -10.96 -2.42 3.45
CA LEU A 69 -12.42 -2.41 3.44
C LEU A 69 -13.00 -3.65 2.77
N LEU A 70 -12.44 -4.09 1.64
CA LEU A 70 -12.84 -5.34 0.99
C LEU A 70 -12.62 -6.55 1.92
N ARG A 71 -11.46 -6.65 2.56
CA ARG A 71 -11.18 -7.74 3.52
C ARG A 71 -12.10 -7.70 4.73
N LYS A 72 -12.39 -6.51 5.25
CA LYS A 72 -13.35 -6.33 6.36
C LYS A 72 -14.76 -6.78 5.99
N SER A 73 -15.12 -6.72 4.70
CA SER A 73 -16.38 -7.27 4.17
C SER A 73 -16.33 -8.78 3.92
N GLY A 74 -15.27 -9.48 4.36
CA GLY A 74 -15.11 -10.92 4.21
C GLY A 74 -14.55 -11.38 2.87
N LEU A 75 -14.04 -10.46 2.04
CA LEU A 75 -13.45 -10.79 0.74
C LEU A 75 -11.97 -11.13 0.87
N SER A 76 -11.53 -12.11 0.09
CA SER A 76 -10.11 -12.45 -0.07
C SER A 76 -9.54 -11.76 -1.31
N LEU A 77 -8.33 -11.23 -1.19
CA LEU A 77 -7.61 -10.57 -2.27
C LEU A 77 -6.52 -11.48 -2.81
N PHE A 78 -6.37 -11.52 -4.13
CA PHE A 78 -5.38 -12.39 -4.77
C PHE A 78 -4.58 -11.63 -5.83
N VAL A 79 -3.30 -11.94 -5.91
CA VAL A 79 -2.44 -11.56 -7.03
C VAL A 79 -2.26 -12.77 -7.94
N VAL A 80 -2.51 -12.57 -9.23
CA VAL A 80 -2.28 -13.57 -10.26
C VAL A 80 -1.00 -13.19 -11.01
N SER A 81 0.07 -13.94 -10.82
CA SER A 81 1.40 -13.61 -11.36
C SER A 81 1.48 -13.56 -12.89
N ARG A 82 0.59 -14.26 -13.59
CA ARG A 82 0.49 -14.25 -15.06
C ARG A 82 -0.22 -13.01 -15.61
N ALA A 83 -1.06 -12.33 -14.80
CA ALA A 83 -1.74 -11.11 -15.21
C ALA A 83 -0.76 -9.93 -15.07
N ARG A 84 -0.23 -9.47 -16.20
CA ARG A 84 0.76 -8.39 -16.24
C ARG A 84 0.16 -7.12 -16.81
N CYS A 85 0.39 -6.02 -16.13
CA CYS A 85 0.05 -4.69 -16.58
C CYS A 85 1.33 -3.83 -16.61
N MET A 86 1.48 -3.04 -17.65
CA MET A 86 2.60 -2.08 -17.75
C MET A 86 2.06 -0.66 -17.65
N THR A 87 2.64 0.13 -16.76
CA THR A 87 2.32 1.54 -16.61
C THR A 87 3.57 2.38 -16.88
N LYS A 88 3.38 3.57 -17.49
CA LYS A 88 4.45 4.56 -17.60
C LYS A 88 4.72 5.15 -16.21
N LEU A 89 6.00 5.22 -15.85
CA LEU A 89 6.39 5.93 -14.62
C LEU A 89 6.10 7.42 -14.79
N ASN A 90 5.31 7.98 -13.89
CA ASN A 90 5.15 9.42 -13.80
C ASN A 90 6.40 10.05 -13.19
N PRO A 91 6.85 11.22 -13.69
CA PRO A 91 7.96 11.95 -13.08
C PRO A 91 7.65 12.24 -11.61
N ARG A 92 8.66 12.10 -10.77
CA ARG A 92 8.53 12.30 -9.32
C ARG A 92 8.12 13.75 -9.01
N LEU A 93 7.03 13.89 -8.31
CA LEU A 93 6.55 15.16 -7.77
C LEU A 93 7.38 15.59 -6.55
N SER A 94 7.21 16.84 -6.12
CA SER A 94 7.98 17.46 -5.00
C SER A 94 7.87 16.66 -3.70
N LEU A 95 9.01 16.25 -3.13
CA LEU A 95 9.13 15.36 -1.98
C LEU A 95 8.44 15.84 -0.69
N ARG A 96 8.46 17.16 -0.40
CA ARG A 96 7.98 17.67 0.90
C ARG A 96 6.46 17.62 1.09
N GLY A 97 5.71 18.09 0.10
CA GLY A 97 4.24 18.06 0.17
C GLY A 97 3.66 16.66 0.10
N GLU A 98 4.33 15.77 -0.64
CA GLU A 98 3.93 14.37 -0.78
C GLU A 98 4.15 13.58 0.51
N LEU A 99 5.25 13.79 1.21
CA LEU A 99 5.56 13.09 2.46
C LEU A 99 4.51 13.36 3.54
N TYR A 100 4.07 14.62 3.68
CA TYR A 100 3.05 15.00 4.65
C TYR A 100 1.68 14.37 4.31
N ARG A 101 1.30 14.38 3.03
CA ARG A 101 0.03 13.79 2.59
C ARG A 101 0.04 12.26 2.76
N ASP A 102 1.13 11.60 2.38
CA ASP A 102 1.30 10.15 2.59
C ASP A 102 1.24 9.81 4.08
N PHE A 103 1.93 10.58 4.93
CA PHE A 103 1.89 10.41 6.37
C PHE A 103 0.47 10.49 6.93
N LYS A 104 -0.31 11.52 6.55
CA LYS A 104 -1.71 11.67 7.00
C LYS A 104 -2.58 10.50 6.57
N ALA A 105 -2.49 10.11 5.31
CA ALA A 105 -3.27 9.02 4.76
C ALA A 105 -2.91 7.67 5.42
N ARG A 106 -1.61 7.44 5.67
CA ARG A 106 -1.14 6.24 6.35
C ARG A 106 -1.54 6.21 7.83
N LEU A 107 -1.51 7.35 8.51
CA LEU A 107 -1.99 7.44 9.90
C LEU A 107 -3.49 7.11 9.98
N TYR A 108 -4.28 7.61 9.03
CA TYR A 108 -5.68 7.25 8.93
C TYR A 108 -5.87 5.74 8.71
N PHE A 109 -5.15 5.16 7.76
CA PHE A 109 -5.18 3.73 7.49
C PHE A 109 -4.79 2.90 8.72
N VAL A 110 -3.68 3.23 9.39
CA VAL A 110 -3.18 2.52 10.57
C VAL A 110 -4.21 2.53 11.72
N LYS A 111 -4.89 3.67 11.93
CA LYS A 111 -5.97 3.77 12.91
C LYS A 111 -7.18 2.92 12.52
N MET A 112 -7.61 3.02 11.26
CA MET A 112 -8.76 2.27 10.73
C MET A 112 -8.54 0.75 10.78
N ALA A 113 -7.33 0.30 10.47
CA ALA A 113 -6.95 -1.10 10.45
C ALA A 113 -6.49 -1.63 11.83
N ASN A 114 -6.57 -0.81 12.88
CA ASN A 114 -6.14 -1.14 14.25
C ASN A 114 -4.68 -1.64 14.32
N LEU A 115 -3.80 -1.01 13.54
CA LEU A 115 -2.37 -1.30 13.52
C LEU A 115 -1.59 -0.45 14.53
N SER A 116 -0.27 -0.60 14.61
CA SER A 116 0.56 0.09 15.60
C SER A 116 0.98 1.49 15.17
N ILE A 117 0.36 2.50 15.76
CA ILE A 117 0.71 3.91 15.55
C ILE A 117 2.17 4.19 15.92
N VAL A 118 2.68 3.60 17.02
CA VAL A 118 4.05 3.77 17.47
C VAL A 118 5.05 3.26 16.41
N ARG A 119 4.81 2.06 15.88
CA ARG A 119 5.65 1.49 14.81
C ARG A 119 5.59 2.33 13.54
N MET A 120 4.45 2.91 13.21
CA MET A 120 4.31 3.82 12.08
C MET A 120 5.19 5.07 12.26
N TYR A 121 5.14 5.74 13.42
CA TYR A 121 5.99 6.89 13.71
C TYR A 121 7.48 6.55 13.61
N LEU A 122 7.91 5.45 14.22
CA LEU A 122 9.30 4.98 14.13
C LEU A 122 9.72 4.73 12.68
N HIS A 123 8.85 4.11 11.88
CA HIS A 123 9.10 3.90 10.45
C HIS A 123 9.32 5.22 9.71
N TYR A 124 8.49 6.24 9.94
CA TYR A 124 8.64 7.55 9.29
C TYR A 124 9.89 8.29 9.72
N ILE A 125 10.27 8.22 10.98
CA ILE A 125 11.52 8.81 11.47
C ILE A 125 12.71 8.18 10.73
N ILE A 126 12.79 6.84 10.70
CA ILE A 126 13.86 6.11 10.02
C ILE A 126 13.88 6.43 8.52
N TYR A 127 12.71 6.46 7.88
CA TYR A 127 12.57 6.77 6.45
C TYR A 127 13.06 8.18 6.13
N THR A 128 12.67 9.16 6.94
CA THR A 128 13.09 10.56 6.77
C THR A 128 14.60 10.72 6.96
N MET A 129 15.17 10.10 8.00
CA MET A 129 16.62 10.11 8.23
C MET A 129 17.38 9.51 7.05
N LYS A 130 16.97 8.34 6.55
CA LYS A 130 17.57 7.70 5.36
C LYS A 130 17.47 8.58 4.11
N SER A 131 16.35 9.29 3.94
CA SER A 131 16.15 10.19 2.80
C SER A 131 17.06 11.41 2.84
N ILE A 132 17.36 11.93 4.03
CA ILE A 132 18.30 13.06 4.23
C ILE A 132 19.73 12.60 3.91
N ILE A 133 20.14 11.45 4.46
CA ILE A 133 21.50 10.91 4.24
C ILE A 133 21.75 10.66 2.74
N LYS A 134 20.79 10.06 2.02
CA LYS A 134 20.92 9.79 0.58
C LYS A 134 20.98 11.05 -0.29
N LYS A 135 20.57 12.20 0.20
CA LYS A 135 20.68 13.48 -0.53
C LYS A 135 22.04 14.15 -0.39
N ASN A 136 22.80 13.78 0.64
CA ASN A 136 24.09 14.37 0.97
C ASN A 136 25.29 13.50 0.52
N ILE A 137 25.01 12.40 -0.20
CA ILE A 137 25.98 11.54 -0.91
C ILE A 137 25.70 11.64 -2.42
#